data_17d5df5d80d248fe34d20d61616f8bee
#
_entry.id   17d5df5d80d248fe34d20d61616f8bee
#
_cell.length_a   1.000
_cell.length_b   1.000
_cell.length_c   1.000
_cell.angle_alpha   90.00
_cell.angle_beta   90.00
_cell.angle_gamma   90.00
#
_symmetry.space_group_name_H-M   'P 1'
#
loop_
_entity.id
_entity.type
_entity.pdbx_description
1 polymer ?
#
loop_
_entity_poly.entity_id
_entity_poly.type
_entity_poly.pdbx_seq_one_letter_code
_entity_poly.pdbx_strand_id
1 'polypeptide(L)'
;DYHPETGELWATENGPQGGDEANIIEAGGNYGWPLVSYSRQYRGDWVSRSQWSDDYEQPQVIWWPSIAPSGITFYSGDVFPEWQNNLFVGSMMEGRIPGTGHIERIVFNSRGEEIRREGILRELKSRITDIQEGPDGKLYVLVDEEDGALLVIEPVM
;
A
#
# COMPACT_ATOMS: atom_id res chain seq x y z
N ASP A 1 7.44 -4.72 -4.91
CA ASP A 1 7.08 -6.07 -5.35
C ASP A 1 6.74 -6.09 -6.84
N TYR A 2 6.70 -7.28 -7.44
CA TYR A 2 6.33 -7.46 -8.84
C TYR A 2 4.92 -8.02 -8.97
N HIS A 3 4.13 -7.44 -9.88
CA HIS A 3 2.81 -8.00 -10.20
C HIS A 3 2.97 -9.39 -10.83
N PRO A 4 2.31 -10.45 -10.32
CA PRO A 4 2.60 -11.83 -10.71
C PRO A 4 2.24 -12.17 -12.17
N GLU A 5 1.26 -11.50 -12.76
CA GLU A 5 0.85 -11.75 -14.15
C GLU A 5 1.54 -10.82 -15.16
N THR A 6 1.69 -9.53 -14.82
CA THR A 6 2.23 -8.53 -15.77
C THR A 6 3.74 -8.38 -15.66
N GLY A 7 4.33 -8.72 -14.51
CA GLY A 7 5.75 -8.54 -14.21
C GLY A 7 6.14 -7.08 -13.96
N GLU A 8 5.18 -6.18 -13.83
CA GLU A 8 5.42 -4.78 -13.51
C GLU A 8 5.95 -4.62 -12.08
N LEU A 9 6.97 -3.79 -11.91
CA LEU A 9 7.48 -3.44 -10.59
C LEU A 9 6.58 -2.37 -9.97
N TRP A 10 6.11 -2.64 -8.75
CA TRP A 10 5.32 -1.70 -7.95
C TRP A 10 6.09 -1.26 -6.72
N ALA A 11 5.89 -0.01 -6.33
CA ALA A 11 6.44 0.56 -5.09
C ALA A 11 5.40 1.46 -4.42
N THR A 12 5.49 1.56 -3.08
CA THR A 12 4.73 2.53 -2.30
C THR A 12 5.60 3.72 -1.92
N GLU A 13 5.00 4.90 -1.87
CA GLU A 13 5.64 6.15 -1.46
C GLU A 13 4.80 6.87 -0.41
N ASN A 14 5.47 7.44 0.59
CA ASN A 14 4.82 8.19 1.65
C ASN A 14 4.71 9.66 1.31
N GLY A 15 3.50 10.21 1.34
CA GLY A 15 3.30 11.65 1.37
C GLY A 15 3.47 12.21 2.80
N PRO A 16 3.80 13.50 2.96
CA PRO A 16 3.93 14.08 4.29
C PRO A 16 2.62 14.07 5.10
N GLN A 17 1.48 14.36 4.46
CA GLN A 17 0.16 14.34 5.10
C GLN A 17 -0.91 14.10 4.04
N GLY A 18 -1.35 12.86 3.89
CA GLY A 18 -2.13 12.39 2.76
C GLY A 18 -1.31 12.30 1.48
N GLY A 19 -1.87 11.73 0.43
CA GLY A 19 -1.19 11.54 -0.84
C GLY A 19 -0.03 10.55 -0.76
N ASP A 20 -0.14 9.53 0.09
CA ASP A 20 0.66 8.32 -0.05
C ASP A 20 0.23 7.64 -1.34
N GLU A 21 1.13 6.94 -2.01
CA GLU A 21 0.92 6.44 -3.35
C GLU A 21 1.42 5.00 -3.50
N ALA A 22 0.81 4.26 -4.44
CA ALA A 22 1.41 3.08 -5.04
C ALA A 22 1.57 3.31 -6.54
N ASN A 23 2.78 3.11 -7.01
CA ASN A 23 3.21 3.42 -8.36
C ASN A 23 3.69 2.18 -9.10
N ILE A 24 3.39 2.08 -10.40
CA ILE A 24 4.11 1.19 -11.33
C ILE A 24 5.42 1.91 -11.67
N ILE A 25 6.55 1.21 -11.48
CA ILE A 25 7.87 1.82 -11.63
C ILE A 25 8.41 1.57 -13.04
N GLU A 26 8.50 2.63 -13.81
CA GLU A 26 9.05 2.64 -15.17
C GLU A 26 10.51 3.08 -15.18
N ALA A 27 11.33 2.42 -16.00
CA ALA A 27 12.74 2.77 -16.13
C ALA A 27 12.90 4.18 -16.73
N GLY A 28 13.44 5.11 -15.94
CA GLY A 28 13.59 6.51 -16.33
C GLY A 28 12.32 7.35 -16.14
N GLY A 29 11.24 6.77 -15.57
CA GLY A 29 10.01 7.48 -15.22
C GLY A 29 10.24 8.61 -14.22
N ASN A 30 9.46 9.66 -14.36
CA ASN A 30 9.46 10.80 -13.43
C ASN A 30 8.06 10.94 -12.82
N TYR A 31 7.95 10.77 -11.50
CA TYR A 31 6.69 10.80 -10.74
C TYR A 31 6.36 12.19 -10.19
N GLY A 32 7.12 13.20 -10.61
CA GLY A 32 6.77 14.62 -10.51
C GLY A 32 7.03 15.30 -9.16
N TRP A 33 7.42 14.59 -8.10
CA TRP A 33 7.70 15.22 -6.81
C TRP A 33 8.83 16.26 -6.91
N PRO A 34 8.70 17.47 -6.31
CA PRO A 34 7.52 18.02 -5.61
C PRO A 34 6.63 18.91 -6.50
N LEU A 35 6.78 18.86 -7.82
CA LEU A 35 6.10 19.77 -8.77
C LEU A 35 4.62 19.39 -8.95
N VAL A 36 4.31 18.10 -8.88
CA VAL A 36 2.95 17.58 -8.70
C VAL A 36 2.91 16.74 -7.44
N SER A 37 1.84 16.82 -6.67
CA SER A 37 1.66 16.03 -5.45
C SER A 37 0.26 16.14 -4.91
N TYR A 38 -0.28 15.03 -4.43
CA TYR A 38 -1.55 14.96 -3.70
C TYR A 38 -1.39 15.29 -2.21
N SER A 39 -0.15 15.56 -1.75
CA SER A 39 0.17 15.72 -0.33
C SER A 39 0.04 17.16 0.18
N ARG A 40 -0.17 17.28 1.50
CA ARG A 40 0.03 18.52 2.26
C ARG A 40 1.29 18.43 3.10
N GLN A 41 1.91 19.57 3.33
CA GLN A 41 2.95 19.71 4.34
C GLN A 41 2.36 19.44 5.75
N TYR A 42 3.18 19.03 6.70
CA TYR A 42 2.74 18.86 8.10
C TYR A 42 2.15 20.13 8.72
N ARG A 43 2.47 21.30 8.18
CA ARG A 43 1.89 22.60 8.57
C ARG A 43 0.54 22.91 7.93
N GLY A 44 0.08 22.07 7.00
CA GLY A 44 -1.23 22.15 6.36
C GLY A 44 -1.26 22.74 4.95
N ASP A 45 -0.19 23.42 4.51
CA ASP A 45 -0.08 23.93 3.14
C ASP A 45 0.06 22.76 2.13
N TRP A 46 -0.43 22.94 0.91
CA TRP A 46 -0.18 22.00 -0.17
C TRP A 46 1.31 21.92 -0.48
N VAL A 47 1.82 20.71 -0.76
CA VAL A 47 3.19 20.52 -1.28
C VAL A 47 3.32 21.17 -2.65
N SER A 48 2.36 20.95 -3.51
CA SER A 48 2.26 21.54 -4.84
C SER A 48 0.91 22.20 -5.06
N ARG A 49 0.86 23.16 -5.97
CA ARG A 49 -0.41 23.73 -6.47
C ARG A 49 -1.09 22.82 -7.49
N SER A 50 -0.33 21.89 -8.10
CA SER A 50 -0.81 20.92 -9.06
C SER A 50 -0.76 19.52 -8.44
N GLN A 51 -1.84 18.79 -8.60
CA GLN A 51 -1.94 17.39 -8.17
C GLN A 51 -1.66 16.43 -9.32
N TRP A 52 -1.76 16.91 -10.55
CA TRP A 52 -1.67 16.10 -11.76
C TRP A 52 -1.03 16.88 -12.90
N SER A 53 -0.31 16.18 -13.79
CA SER A 53 0.19 16.69 -15.07
C SER A 53 0.50 15.52 -16.00
N ASP A 54 0.25 15.68 -17.29
CA ASP A 54 0.62 14.74 -18.36
C ASP A 54 2.15 14.56 -18.52
N ASP A 55 2.94 15.45 -17.92
CA ASP A 55 4.41 15.40 -18.00
C ASP A 55 5.04 14.38 -17.04
N TYR A 56 4.24 13.76 -16.15
CA TYR A 56 4.71 12.89 -15.08
C TYR A 56 3.89 11.61 -15.02
N GLU A 57 4.56 10.52 -14.57
CA GLU A 57 3.88 9.25 -14.28
C GLU A 57 2.88 9.45 -13.15
N GLN A 58 1.71 8.82 -13.28
CA GLN A 58 0.62 8.97 -12.32
C GLN A 58 0.52 7.73 -11.44
N PRO A 59 0.21 7.90 -10.13
CA PRO A 59 0.02 6.78 -9.23
C PRO A 59 -1.21 5.94 -9.61
N GLN A 60 -1.11 4.64 -9.40
CA GLN A 60 -2.22 3.70 -9.57
C GLN A 60 -3.17 3.73 -8.36
N VAL A 61 -2.61 4.00 -7.18
CA VAL A 61 -3.36 4.11 -5.93
C VAL A 61 -2.91 5.35 -5.17
N ILE A 62 -3.87 6.07 -4.60
CA ILE A 62 -3.62 7.23 -3.74
C ILE A 62 -4.37 7.03 -2.44
N TRP A 63 -3.71 7.32 -1.30
CA TRP A 63 -4.33 7.32 0.02
C TRP A 63 -4.55 8.73 0.55
N TRP A 64 -5.78 9.00 0.89
CA TRP A 64 -6.19 10.24 1.52
C TRP A 64 -7.33 9.97 2.50
N PRO A 65 -7.06 9.96 3.81
CA PRO A 65 -5.80 10.34 4.50
C PRO A 65 -4.64 9.37 4.24
N SER A 66 -3.42 9.81 4.62
CA SER A 66 -2.23 8.96 4.61
C SER A 66 -2.43 7.72 5.47
N ILE A 67 -1.95 6.58 4.99
CA ILE A 67 -1.91 5.32 5.76
C ILE A 67 -0.49 4.99 6.26
N ALA A 68 0.51 5.81 5.90
CA ALA A 68 1.92 5.55 6.12
C ALA A 68 2.29 4.13 5.63
N PRO A 69 2.22 3.88 4.29
CA PRO A 69 2.46 2.56 3.73
C PRO A 69 3.86 2.05 4.06
N SER A 70 3.96 0.76 4.26
CA SER A 70 5.19 0.05 4.59
C SER A 70 5.48 -1.06 3.58
N GLY A 71 5.45 -2.33 3.99
CA GLY A 71 5.60 -3.48 3.08
C GLY A 71 4.48 -3.56 2.06
N ILE A 72 4.81 -4.12 0.90
CA ILE A 72 3.89 -4.32 -0.23
C ILE A 72 4.10 -5.74 -0.78
N THR A 73 3.01 -6.45 -1.08
CA THR A 73 3.06 -7.74 -1.78
C THR A 73 1.81 -7.95 -2.62
N PHE A 74 1.98 -8.52 -3.82
CA PHE A 74 0.89 -9.13 -4.57
C PHE A 74 0.73 -10.57 -4.13
N TYR A 75 -0.50 -11.00 -3.93
CA TYR A 75 -0.78 -12.38 -3.59
C TYR A 75 -0.83 -13.25 -4.85
N SER A 76 -0.04 -14.30 -4.88
CA SER A 76 0.06 -15.24 -6.01
C SER A 76 -0.27 -16.70 -5.62
N GLY A 77 -0.45 -16.97 -4.33
CA GLY A 77 -0.64 -18.31 -3.79
C GLY A 77 -2.05 -18.91 -4.00
N ASP A 78 -2.20 -20.16 -3.61
CA ASP A 78 -3.44 -20.94 -3.77
C ASP A 78 -4.23 -21.08 -2.45
N VAL A 79 -3.66 -20.66 -1.32
CA VAL A 79 -4.31 -20.81 0.01
C VAL A 79 -5.54 -19.92 0.13
N PHE A 80 -5.50 -18.73 -0.53
CA PHE A 80 -6.61 -17.79 -0.62
C PHE A 80 -6.94 -17.50 -2.10
N PRO A 81 -7.65 -18.40 -2.81
CA PRO A 81 -7.85 -18.27 -4.26
C PRO A 81 -8.52 -16.95 -4.70
N GLU A 82 -9.37 -16.37 -3.83
CA GLU A 82 -10.05 -15.09 -4.11
C GLU A 82 -9.15 -13.86 -3.91
N TRP A 83 -7.92 -14.08 -3.43
CA TRP A 83 -6.92 -13.01 -3.21
C TRP A 83 -5.87 -12.94 -4.30
N GLN A 84 -5.89 -13.88 -5.24
CA GLN A 84 -4.92 -13.89 -6.35
C GLN A 84 -4.93 -12.55 -7.09
N ASN A 85 -3.73 -12.04 -7.38
CA ASN A 85 -3.47 -10.74 -8.03
C ASN A 85 -3.98 -9.51 -7.24
N ASN A 86 -4.39 -9.69 -5.97
CA ASN A 86 -4.69 -8.54 -5.14
C ASN A 86 -3.40 -7.98 -4.51
N LEU A 87 -3.35 -6.66 -4.40
CA LEU A 87 -2.26 -5.96 -3.73
C LEU A 87 -2.55 -5.86 -2.23
N PHE A 88 -1.58 -6.22 -1.41
CA PHE A 88 -1.59 -6.03 0.03
C PHE A 88 -0.54 -5.01 0.43
N VAL A 89 -0.93 -4.02 1.22
CA VAL A 89 -0.07 -2.94 1.68
C VAL A 89 -0.17 -2.84 3.20
N GLY A 90 0.96 -2.93 3.89
CA GLY A 90 1.03 -2.65 5.32
C GLY A 90 0.83 -1.17 5.59
N SER A 91 0.01 -0.85 6.59
CA SER A 91 -0.24 0.51 7.08
C SER A 91 0.30 0.65 8.50
N MET A 92 1.18 1.62 8.72
CA MET A 92 1.67 1.90 10.06
C MET A 92 0.68 2.76 10.86
N MET A 93 -0.07 3.64 10.20
CA MET A 93 -0.98 4.57 10.88
C MET A 93 -1.84 5.32 9.86
N GLU A 94 -3.15 5.37 10.06
CA GLU A 94 -4.06 6.12 9.20
C GLU A 94 -4.31 7.53 9.75
N GLY A 95 -4.15 8.56 8.93
CA GLY A 95 -4.48 9.94 9.27
C GLY A 95 -3.71 10.51 10.46
N ARG A 96 -2.57 9.94 10.83
CA ARG A 96 -1.76 10.29 12.01
C ARG A 96 -2.46 9.97 13.34
N ILE A 97 -3.39 9.03 13.35
CA ILE A 97 -4.09 8.57 14.54
C ILE A 97 -3.41 7.30 15.06
N PRO A 98 -2.82 7.30 16.26
CA PRO A 98 -2.21 6.11 16.84
C PRO A 98 -3.20 4.95 16.97
N GLY A 99 -2.72 3.70 16.80
CA GLY A 99 -3.55 2.51 16.92
C GLY A 99 -4.52 2.30 15.76
N THR A 100 -4.22 2.82 14.57
CA THR A 100 -5.03 2.65 13.36
C THR A 100 -4.29 1.89 12.25
N GLY A 101 -3.10 1.36 12.54
CA GLY A 101 -2.37 0.50 11.61
C GLY A 101 -3.22 -0.72 11.23
N HIS A 102 -3.07 -1.16 10.00
CA HIS A 102 -3.85 -2.25 9.41
C HIS A 102 -3.16 -2.74 8.12
N ILE A 103 -3.78 -3.67 7.42
CA ILE A 103 -3.40 -4.04 6.06
C ILE A 103 -4.49 -3.55 5.12
N GLU A 104 -4.10 -2.82 4.07
CA GLU A 104 -4.99 -2.52 2.95
C GLU A 104 -4.88 -3.63 1.91
N ARG A 105 -6.01 -4.28 1.60
CA ARG A 105 -6.15 -5.17 0.44
C ARG A 105 -6.82 -4.41 -0.67
N ILE A 106 -6.19 -4.36 -1.85
CA ILE A 106 -6.67 -3.64 -3.02
C ILE A 106 -6.92 -4.62 -4.15
N VAL A 107 -8.10 -4.52 -4.75
CA VAL A 107 -8.55 -5.36 -5.86
C VAL A 107 -8.60 -4.52 -7.12
N PHE A 108 -7.96 -5.01 -8.17
CA PHE A 108 -7.98 -4.40 -9.49
C PHE A 108 -8.86 -5.21 -10.45
N ASN A 109 -9.42 -4.53 -11.46
CA ASN A 109 -10.05 -5.20 -12.59
C ASN A 109 -9.02 -5.61 -13.66
N SER A 110 -9.47 -6.26 -14.73
CA SER A 110 -8.59 -6.70 -15.84
C SER A 110 -7.92 -5.56 -16.63
N ARG A 111 -8.24 -4.29 -16.33
CA ARG A 111 -7.61 -3.11 -16.91
C ARG A 111 -6.62 -2.44 -15.96
N GLY A 112 -6.38 -3.04 -14.78
CA GLY A 112 -5.53 -2.46 -13.74
C GLY A 112 -6.19 -1.31 -12.95
N GLU A 113 -7.49 -1.08 -13.10
CA GLU A 113 -8.20 -0.05 -12.35
C GLU A 113 -8.62 -0.58 -10.96
N GLU A 114 -8.37 0.18 -9.90
CA GLU A 114 -8.85 -0.17 -8.56
C GLU A 114 -10.38 -0.21 -8.51
N ILE A 115 -10.94 -1.33 -8.06
CA ILE A 115 -12.40 -1.52 -7.93
C ILE A 115 -12.86 -1.76 -6.50
N ARG A 116 -11.95 -2.10 -5.59
CA ARG A 116 -12.26 -2.33 -4.17
C ARG A 116 -11.03 -2.11 -3.31
N ARG A 117 -11.26 -1.57 -2.13
CA ARG A 117 -10.27 -1.42 -1.07
C ARG A 117 -10.86 -1.93 0.24
N GLU A 118 -10.09 -2.70 1.00
CA GLU A 118 -10.52 -3.33 2.23
C GLU A 118 -9.40 -3.24 3.28
N GLY A 119 -9.72 -2.69 4.45
CA GLY A 119 -8.81 -2.70 5.58
C GLY A 119 -9.02 -3.94 6.44
N ILE A 120 -8.00 -4.78 6.59
CA ILE A 120 -8.00 -5.99 7.41
C ILE A 120 -7.05 -5.86 8.61
N LEU A 121 -7.28 -6.64 9.67
CA LEU A 121 -6.54 -6.62 10.93
C LEU A 121 -6.56 -5.27 11.68
N ARG A 122 -7.57 -4.44 11.47
CA ARG A 122 -7.74 -3.16 12.16
C ARG A 122 -7.90 -3.31 13.67
N GLU A 123 -8.40 -4.46 14.13
CA GLU A 123 -8.59 -4.81 15.54
C GLU A 123 -7.26 -4.97 16.30
N LEU A 124 -6.16 -5.24 15.61
CA LEU A 124 -4.84 -5.33 16.24
C LEU A 124 -4.36 -3.98 16.77
N LYS A 125 -4.81 -2.88 16.17
CA LYS A 125 -4.41 -1.49 16.50
C LYS A 125 -2.91 -1.25 16.49
N SER A 126 -2.15 -2.11 15.81
CA SER A 126 -0.71 -2.13 15.76
C SER A 126 -0.18 -1.56 14.45
N ARG A 127 1.05 -1.10 14.46
CA ARG A 127 1.76 -0.64 13.25
C ARG A 127 2.19 -1.87 12.46
N ILE A 128 1.73 -1.99 11.23
CA ILE A 128 2.20 -3.02 10.31
C ILE A 128 3.40 -2.47 9.55
N THR A 129 4.55 -3.12 9.68
CA THR A 129 5.81 -2.65 9.08
C THR A 129 6.24 -3.45 7.87
N ASP A 130 5.73 -4.66 7.72
CA ASP A 130 5.93 -5.44 6.51
C ASP A 130 4.81 -6.47 6.33
N ILE A 131 4.58 -6.86 5.08
CA ILE A 131 3.71 -7.95 4.68
C ILE A 131 4.31 -8.66 3.48
N GLN A 132 4.41 -9.99 3.53
CA GLN A 132 4.98 -10.79 2.47
C GLN A 132 4.22 -12.11 2.32
N GLU A 133 4.10 -12.60 1.09
CA GLU A 133 3.68 -13.96 0.82
C GLU A 133 4.81 -14.92 1.14
N GLY A 134 4.52 -15.95 1.93
CA GLY A 134 5.45 -17.01 2.24
C GLY A 134 5.44 -18.14 1.21
N PRO A 135 6.45 -19.04 1.22
CA PRO A 135 6.55 -20.15 0.28
C PRO A 135 5.44 -21.20 0.45
N ASP A 136 4.67 -21.12 1.51
CA ASP A 136 3.50 -21.96 1.80
C ASP A 136 2.17 -21.30 1.36
N GLY A 137 2.23 -20.16 0.66
CA GLY A 137 1.07 -19.42 0.16
C GLY A 137 0.30 -18.67 1.23
N LYS A 138 0.84 -18.55 2.46
CA LYS A 138 0.24 -17.74 3.52
C LYS A 138 0.84 -16.34 3.52
N LEU A 139 0.14 -15.38 4.11
CA LEU A 139 0.67 -14.05 4.31
C LEU A 139 1.31 -13.92 5.68
N TYR A 140 2.53 -13.39 5.71
CA TYR A 140 3.32 -13.12 6.91
C TYR A 140 3.38 -11.62 7.15
N VAL A 141 3.14 -11.21 8.39
CA VAL A 141 2.96 -9.80 8.76
C VAL A 141 3.87 -9.46 9.93
N LEU A 142 4.69 -8.43 9.79
CA LEU A 142 5.51 -7.88 10.87
C LEU A 142 4.79 -6.73 11.57
N VAL A 143 4.78 -6.79 12.90
CA VAL A 143 4.16 -5.81 13.79
C VAL A 143 5.24 -5.09 14.59
N ASP A 144 5.22 -3.74 14.56
CA ASP A 144 6.14 -2.87 15.30
C ASP A 144 5.51 -2.46 16.64
N GLU A 145 5.80 -3.26 17.68
CA GLU A 145 5.37 -3.06 19.07
C GLU A 145 6.55 -3.40 19.99
N GLU A 146 6.46 -3.04 21.30
CA GLU A 146 7.47 -3.43 22.31
C GLU A 146 7.67 -4.96 22.35
N ASP A 147 6.56 -5.70 22.28
CA ASP A 147 6.52 -7.16 22.12
C ASP A 147 6.24 -7.50 20.65
N GLY A 148 7.11 -7.05 19.74
CA GLY A 148 6.96 -7.23 18.31
C GLY A 148 6.68 -8.68 17.90
N ALA A 149 5.86 -8.88 16.86
CA ALA A 149 5.40 -10.20 16.44
C ALA A 149 5.53 -10.40 14.93
N LEU A 150 5.80 -11.65 14.55
CA LEU A 150 5.55 -12.17 13.21
C LEU A 150 4.21 -12.92 13.25
N LEU A 151 3.22 -12.36 12.59
CA LEU A 151 1.90 -12.97 12.48
C LEU A 151 1.77 -13.73 11.17
N VAL A 152 0.88 -14.72 11.14
CA VAL A 152 0.55 -15.49 9.94
C VAL A 152 -0.95 -15.40 9.71
N ILE A 153 -1.36 -15.04 8.49
CA ILE A 153 -2.75 -15.11 8.04
C ILE A 153 -2.97 -16.47 7.37
N GLU A 154 -3.87 -17.25 7.93
CA GLU A 154 -4.22 -18.58 7.44
C GLU A 154 -5.74 -18.80 7.42
N PRO A 155 -6.25 -19.72 6.57
CA PRO A 155 -7.68 -20.03 6.54
C PRO A 155 -8.17 -20.58 7.88
N VAL A 156 -9.36 -20.20 8.28
CA VAL A 156 -10.06 -20.82 9.41
C VAL A 156 -10.58 -22.18 8.94
N MET A 157 -10.17 -23.24 9.63
CA MET A 157 -10.67 -24.61 9.38
C MET A 157 -12.09 -24.81 9.93
#